data_874e87a784814801dcba2caa3c682381
#
_entry.id   874e87a784814801dcba2caa3c682381
#
_cell.length_a   1.000
_cell.length_b   1.000
_cell.length_c   1.000
_cell.angle_alpha   90.00
_cell.angle_beta   90.00
_cell.angle_gamma   90.00
#
_symmetry.space_group_name_H-M   'P 1'
#
loop_
_entity.id
_entity.type
_entity.pdbx_description
1 polymer ?
#
loop_
_entity_poly.entity_id
_entity_poly.type
_entity_poly.pdbx_seq_one_letter_code
_entity_poly.pdbx_strand_id
1 'polypeptide(L)'
;MKNIKIFIVGAGSIGKRHIRNAISIGINPDNIISLDKRDDRLEEVKKLGVKKTFKDFDLAIKEDFDAAIICSPTSMHIEQSLKLAKLKKHLLIEKPLDSKLDGAEELLKASQLNKLTIMIAYIFRFSPAIKFIKKKLEENVIGKILYFRGEFSEYLPDWHPYEDYRTFYMASKEQGGGSILDQCHIMDLAHHLIGEFSSVMAINTKVSNLEIKADDISELIVRHKNGVISSIHTDIFGRAHRKSIEIKGEQGNILWDFYKNEVEIYNSENKISKKFTEFDKDFNNCYIEELTAFITSFTEEKKSVIPLEDGIDTMELILAAEKSEDSRKEELV
;
A
#
# COMPACT_ATOMS: atom_id res chain seq x y z
N MET A 1 0.39 -9.45 23.06
CA MET A 1 0.60 -10.06 21.72
C MET A 1 0.79 -11.59 21.72
N LYS A 2 1.42 -12.20 22.77
CA LYS A 2 1.79 -13.65 22.76
C LYS A 2 0.67 -14.65 22.47
N ASN A 3 -0.59 -14.32 22.75
CA ASN A 3 -1.73 -15.23 22.56
C ASN A 3 -2.53 -14.96 21.29
N ILE A 4 -2.16 -13.95 20.51
CA ILE A 4 -2.86 -13.60 19.27
C ILE A 4 -2.57 -14.67 18.23
N LYS A 5 -3.61 -15.11 17.54
CA LYS A 5 -3.54 -16.07 16.43
C LYS A 5 -3.77 -15.35 15.11
N ILE A 6 -2.86 -15.52 14.16
CA ILE A 6 -2.90 -14.83 12.87
C ILE A 6 -2.92 -15.82 11.72
N PHE A 7 -3.78 -15.57 10.75
CA PHE A 7 -3.83 -16.30 9.50
C PHE A 7 -3.19 -15.48 8.37
N ILE A 8 -2.13 -16.00 7.74
CA ILE A 8 -1.44 -15.38 6.61
C ILE A 8 -1.95 -16.02 5.32
N VAL A 9 -2.64 -15.23 4.50
CA VAL A 9 -3.21 -15.66 3.22
C VAL A 9 -2.27 -15.28 2.10
N GLY A 10 -1.48 -16.23 1.62
CA GLY A 10 -0.39 -16.02 0.66
C GLY A 10 0.98 -15.97 1.33
N ALA A 11 1.85 -16.93 1.01
CA ALA A 11 3.21 -17.05 1.56
C ALA A 11 4.29 -16.59 0.55
N GLY A 12 3.98 -15.59 -0.26
CA GLY A 12 4.94 -14.91 -1.13
C GLY A 12 5.99 -14.12 -0.34
N SER A 13 6.71 -13.22 -0.99
CA SER A 13 7.74 -12.39 -0.36
C SER A 13 7.19 -11.61 0.83
N ILE A 14 6.04 -10.92 0.64
CA ILE A 14 5.43 -10.09 1.67
C ILE A 14 4.79 -10.92 2.78
N GLY A 15 4.11 -12.03 2.48
CA GLY A 15 3.54 -12.90 3.51
C GLY A 15 4.59 -13.50 4.43
N LYS A 16 5.74 -13.94 3.87
CA LYS A 16 6.90 -14.40 4.66
C LYS A 16 7.52 -13.27 5.49
N ARG A 17 7.48 -12.03 5.02
CA ARG A 17 7.91 -10.86 5.80
C ARG A 17 6.98 -10.65 6.99
N HIS A 18 5.68 -10.65 6.80
CA HIS A 18 4.71 -10.55 7.89
C HIS A 18 4.87 -11.67 8.92
N ILE A 19 5.13 -12.92 8.49
CA ILE A 19 5.43 -14.02 9.41
C ILE A 19 6.66 -13.72 10.26
N ARG A 20 7.79 -13.31 9.64
CA ARG A 20 9.01 -12.96 10.38
C ARG A 20 8.78 -11.81 11.35
N ASN A 21 8.07 -10.78 10.91
CA ASN A 21 7.76 -9.62 11.74
C ASN A 21 6.79 -9.99 12.90
N ALA A 22 5.79 -10.83 12.65
CA ALA A 22 4.91 -11.36 13.70
C ALA A 22 5.70 -12.10 14.79
N ILE A 23 6.64 -12.95 14.40
CA ILE A 23 7.53 -13.66 15.32
C ILE A 23 8.43 -12.67 16.09
N SER A 24 8.99 -11.65 15.42
CA SER A 24 9.88 -10.68 16.04
C SER A 24 9.21 -9.83 17.11
N ILE A 25 7.90 -9.55 16.97
CA ILE A 25 7.11 -8.85 18.01
C ILE A 25 6.53 -9.78 19.08
N GLY A 26 6.91 -11.06 19.05
CA GLY A 26 6.64 -12.04 20.11
C GLY A 26 5.39 -12.90 19.90
N ILE A 27 4.84 -12.98 18.69
CA ILE A 27 3.80 -13.95 18.36
C ILE A 27 4.45 -15.33 18.22
N ASN A 28 3.90 -16.33 18.92
CA ASN A 28 4.40 -17.69 18.83
C ASN A 28 4.13 -18.24 17.42
N PRO A 29 5.12 -18.85 16.73
CA PRO A 29 4.91 -19.53 15.45
C PRO A 29 3.76 -20.56 15.45
N ASP A 30 3.48 -21.22 16.57
CA ASP A 30 2.36 -22.14 16.73
C ASP A 30 0.98 -21.44 16.62
N ASN A 31 0.94 -20.12 16.79
CA ASN A 31 -0.24 -19.26 16.64
C ASN A 31 -0.35 -18.66 15.23
N ILE A 32 0.52 -19.04 14.32
CA ILE A 32 0.48 -18.57 12.92
C ILE A 32 -0.03 -19.71 12.03
N ILE A 33 -1.02 -19.39 11.22
CA ILE A 33 -1.54 -20.25 10.16
C ILE A 33 -1.09 -19.64 8.85
N SER A 34 -0.66 -20.44 7.89
CA SER A 34 -0.24 -19.94 6.58
C SER A 34 -0.87 -20.72 5.44
N LEU A 35 -1.28 -20.00 4.41
CA LEU A 35 -1.84 -20.55 3.18
C LEU A 35 -0.99 -20.16 1.98
N ASP A 36 -0.65 -21.11 1.14
CA ASP A 36 -0.17 -20.85 -0.24
C ASP A 36 -0.44 -22.09 -1.10
N LYS A 37 -0.62 -21.91 -2.40
CA LYS A 37 -0.78 -23.03 -3.35
C LYS A 37 0.52 -23.76 -3.65
N ARG A 38 1.67 -23.09 -3.47
CA ARG A 38 3.02 -23.57 -3.79
C ARG A 38 3.64 -24.27 -2.59
N ASP A 39 4.08 -25.53 -2.79
CA ASP A 39 4.75 -26.34 -1.76
C ASP A 39 6.07 -25.72 -1.30
N ASP A 40 6.88 -25.22 -2.22
CA ASP A 40 8.17 -24.59 -1.92
C ASP A 40 8.04 -23.41 -0.96
N ARG A 41 7.01 -22.57 -1.13
CA ARG A 41 6.71 -21.46 -0.23
C ARG A 41 6.27 -21.94 1.15
N LEU A 42 5.44 -22.97 1.22
CA LEU A 42 5.01 -23.55 2.50
C LEU A 42 6.19 -24.21 3.24
N GLU A 43 7.11 -24.86 2.53
CA GLU A 43 8.33 -25.39 3.17
C GLU A 43 9.23 -24.28 3.74
N GLU A 44 9.34 -23.14 3.07
CA GLU A 44 10.06 -22.00 3.61
C GLU A 44 9.36 -21.44 4.89
N VAL A 45 8.03 -21.39 4.90
CA VAL A 45 7.26 -20.98 6.07
C VAL A 45 7.45 -21.95 7.25
N LYS A 46 7.48 -23.26 7.00
CA LYS A 46 7.77 -24.27 8.03
C LYS A 46 9.16 -24.08 8.65
N LYS A 47 10.16 -23.67 7.85
CA LYS A 47 11.50 -23.34 8.38
C LYS A 47 11.49 -22.14 9.35
N LEU A 48 10.47 -21.26 9.28
CA LEU A 48 10.26 -20.18 10.25
C LEU A 48 9.57 -20.67 11.54
N GLY A 49 9.24 -21.96 11.65
CA GLY A 49 8.61 -22.55 12.82
C GLY A 49 7.08 -22.66 12.75
N VAL A 50 6.46 -22.21 11.68
CA VAL A 50 5.00 -22.30 11.49
C VAL A 50 4.62 -23.74 11.14
N LYS A 51 3.76 -24.36 11.97
CA LYS A 51 3.35 -25.77 11.79
C LYS A 51 2.05 -25.92 11.01
N LYS A 52 1.15 -24.94 11.11
CA LYS A 52 -0.17 -24.96 10.47
C LYS A 52 -0.09 -24.35 9.07
N THR A 53 0.06 -25.18 8.06
CA THR A 53 0.14 -24.76 6.66
C THR A 53 -0.94 -25.43 5.83
N PHE A 54 -1.58 -24.68 4.92
CA PHE A 54 -2.70 -25.12 4.10
C PHE A 54 -2.50 -24.73 2.64
N LYS A 55 -3.12 -25.51 1.73
CA LYS A 55 -3.24 -25.17 0.31
C LYS A 55 -4.65 -24.77 -0.10
N ASP A 56 -5.61 -25.07 0.74
CA ASP A 56 -7.03 -24.83 0.52
C ASP A 56 -7.52 -23.76 1.50
N PHE A 57 -8.10 -22.69 0.97
CA PHE A 57 -8.58 -21.56 1.75
C PHE A 57 -9.77 -21.95 2.64
N ASP A 58 -10.72 -22.74 2.10
CA ASP A 58 -11.95 -23.13 2.82
C ASP A 58 -11.66 -24.13 3.95
N LEU A 59 -10.52 -24.84 3.88
CA LEU A 59 -10.02 -25.64 5.00
C LEU A 59 -9.30 -24.76 6.03
N ALA A 60 -8.47 -23.83 5.60
CA ALA A 60 -7.68 -22.95 6.48
C ALA A 60 -8.57 -22.04 7.35
N ILE A 61 -9.66 -21.50 6.80
CA ILE A 61 -10.58 -20.62 7.54
C ILE A 61 -11.39 -21.33 8.63
N LYS A 62 -11.34 -22.68 8.73
CA LYS A 62 -11.95 -23.45 9.81
C LYS A 62 -11.08 -23.48 11.08
N GLU A 63 -9.80 -23.09 10.95
CA GLU A 63 -8.91 -22.97 12.09
C GLU A 63 -9.32 -21.78 12.98
N ASP A 64 -8.90 -21.85 14.25
CA ASP A 64 -9.13 -20.77 15.19
C ASP A 64 -8.03 -19.69 15.06
N PHE A 65 -8.43 -18.46 14.73
CA PHE A 65 -7.58 -17.28 14.65
C PHE A 65 -8.36 -16.00 14.93
N ASP A 66 -7.65 -14.94 15.31
CA ASP A 66 -8.24 -13.63 15.67
C ASP A 66 -8.29 -12.70 14.46
N ALA A 67 -7.23 -12.70 13.66
CA ALA A 67 -7.05 -11.80 12.55
C ALA A 67 -6.39 -12.48 11.35
N ALA A 68 -6.58 -11.95 10.16
CA ALA A 68 -5.89 -12.39 8.95
C ALA A 68 -5.10 -11.26 8.29
N ILE A 69 -3.98 -11.62 7.66
CA ILE A 69 -3.20 -10.75 6.79
C ILE A 69 -3.31 -11.29 5.38
N ILE A 70 -3.89 -10.50 4.48
CA ILE A 70 -4.15 -10.90 3.09
C ILE A 70 -2.99 -10.45 2.23
N CYS A 71 -2.23 -11.42 1.72
CA CYS A 71 -1.03 -11.24 0.89
C CYS A 71 -1.12 -12.07 -0.40
N SER A 72 -2.33 -12.40 -0.83
CA SER A 72 -2.63 -13.10 -2.08
C SER A 72 -2.42 -12.17 -3.28
N PRO A 73 -2.57 -12.64 -4.54
CA PRO A 73 -2.65 -11.73 -5.68
C PRO A 73 -3.79 -10.72 -5.51
N THR A 74 -3.53 -9.48 -5.95
CA THR A 74 -4.41 -8.32 -5.77
C THR A 74 -5.88 -8.61 -6.08
N SER A 75 -6.18 -9.24 -7.21
CA SER A 75 -7.54 -9.56 -7.66
C SER A 75 -8.35 -10.53 -6.77
N MET A 76 -7.78 -10.94 -5.64
CA MET A 76 -8.42 -11.86 -4.68
C MET A 76 -8.69 -11.21 -3.32
N HIS A 77 -8.25 -9.98 -3.10
CA HIS A 77 -8.24 -9.37 -1.77
C HIS A 77 -9.64 -9.17 -1.21
N ILE A 78 -10.55 -8.54 -1.98
CA ILE A 78 -11.92 -8.27 -1.52
C ILE A 78 -12.72 -9.57 -1.33
N GLU A 79 -12.64 -10.53 -2.26
CA GLU A 79 -13.35 -11.80 -2.12
C GLU A 79 -12.95 -12.55 -0.85
N GLN A 80 -11.65 -12.66 -0.59
CA GLN A 80 -11.14 -13.33 0.61
C GLN A 80 -11.48 -12.55 1.87
N SER A 81 -11.38 -11.22 1.82
CA SER A 81 -11.75 -10.32 2.92
C SER A 81 -13.22 -10.47 3.31
N LEU A 82 -14.12 -10.54 2.34
CA LEU A 82 -15.56 -10.75 2.59
C LEU A 82 -15.84 -12.09 3.29
N LYS A 83 -15.18 -13.18 2.86
CA LYS A 83 -15.33 -14.48 3.53
C LYS A 83 -14.86 -14.41 4.99
N LEU A 84 -13.74 -13.73 5.25
CA LEU A 84 -13.18 -13.58 6.60
C LEU A 84 -13.99 -12.60 7.47
N ALA A 85 -14.50 -11.51 6.89
CA ALA A 85 -15.37 -10.56 7.60
C ALA A 85 -16.69 -11.20 8.03
N LYS A 86 -17.27 -12.12 7.23
CA LYS A 86 -18.42 -12.95 7.62
C LYS A 86 -18.14 -13.86 8.83
N LEU A 87 -16.87 -14.26 9.00
CA LEU A 87 -16.38 -15.00 10.17
C LEU A 87 -15.95 -14.08 11.32
N LYS A 88 -16.23 -12.78 11.21
CA LYS A 88 -15.91 -11.73 12.18
C LYS A 88 -14.41 -11.63 12.52
N LYS A 89 -13.53 -11.78 11.50
CA LYS A 89 -12.09 -11.67 11.67
C LYS A 89 -11.60 -10.26 11.35
N HIS A 90 -10.62 -9.75 12.10
CA HIS A 90 -9.93 -8.51 11.80
C HIS A 90 -8.97 -8.72 10.63
N LEU A 91 -8.77 -7.69 9.79
CA LEU A 91 -8.06 -7.84 8.53
C LEU A 91 -6.97 -6.76 8.36
N LEU A 92 -5.76 -7.19 8.01
CA LEU A 92 -4.76 -6.36 7.35
C LEU A 92 -4.72 -6.81 5.88
N ILE A 93 -5.03 -5.90 4.96
CA ILE A 93 -5.11 -6.21 3.53
C ILE A 93 -3.93 -5.55 2.84
N GLU A 94 -3.12 -6.32 2.12
CA GLU A 94 -2.04 -5.77 1.30
C GLU A 94 -2.59 -4.82 0.21
N LYS A 95 -1.74 -3.89 -0.15
CA LYS A 95 -2.05 -2.92 -1.20
C LYS A 95 -1.92 -3.53 -2.61
N PRO A 96 -2.63 -2.99 -3.58
CA PRO A 96 -3.85 -2.17 -3.42
C PRO A 96 -5.00 -2.96 -2.80
N LEU A 97 -6.09 -2.30 -2.43
CA LEU A 97 -7.26 -2.97 -1.82
C LEU A 97 -7.76 -4.14 -2.68
N ASP A 98 -7.83 -3.95 -3.99
CA ASP A 98 -8.09 -4.98 -5.00
C ASP A 98 -7.75 -4.41 -6.39
N SER A 99 -8.03 -5.11 -7.46
CA SER A 99 -7.99 -4.62 -8.85
C SER A 99 -9.31 -3.96 -9.29
N LYS A 100 -10.38 -4.13 -8.49
CA LYS A 100 -11.73 -3.60 -8.67
C LYS A 100 -12.35 -3.30 -7.31
N LEU A 101 -13.48 -2.60 -7.30
CA LEU A 101 -14.22 -2.32 -6.07
C LEU A 101 -15.46 -3.21 -5.87
N ASP A 102 -15.61 -4.28 -6.66
CA ASP A 102 -16.73 -5.23 -6.51
C ASP A 102 -16.70 -5.85 -5.11
N GLY A 103 -17.72 -5.59 -4.31
CA GLY A 103 -17.82 -6.07 -2.93
C GLY A 103 -17.20 -5.15 -1.86
N ALA A 104 -16.54 -4.05 -2.22
CA ALA A 104 -15.94 -3.14 -1.25
C ALA A 104 -16.98 -2.51 -0.31
N GLU A 105 -18.14 -2.11 -0.83
CA GLU A 105 -19.25 -1.60 -0.03
C GLU A 105 -19.81 -2.65 0.94
N GLU A 106 -19.92 -3.92 0.49
CA GLU A 106 -20.34 -5.03 1.36
C GLU A 106 -19.31 -5.26 2.47
N LEU A 107 -18.02 -5.19 2.14
CA LEU A 107 -16.93 -5.32 3.11
C LEU A 107 -16.97 -4.19 4.14
N LEU A 108 -17.20 -2.95 3.70
CA LEU A 108 -17.34 -1.79 4.58
C LEU A 108 -18.53 -1.95 5.53
N LYS A 109 -19.70 -2.34 5.01
CA LYS A 109 -20.89 -2.63 5.84
C LYS A 109 -20.64 -3.74 6.84
N ALA A 110 -19.94 -4.82 6.41
CA ALA A 110 -19.60 -5.94 7.29
C ALA A 110 -18.63 -5.51 8.40
N SER A 111 -17.66 -4.65 8.10
CA SER A 111 -16.71 -4.12 9.08
C SER A 111 -17.42 -3.30 10.15
N GLN A 112 -18.32 -2.41 9.76
CA GLN A 112 -19.08 -1.54 10.66
C GLN A 112 -20.03 -2.36 11.55
N LEU A 113 -20.81 -3.27 10.94
CA LEU A 113 -21.78 -4.12 11.65
C LEU A 113 -21.11 -4.99 12.73
N ASN A 114 -19.97 -5.56 12.41
CA ASN A 114 -19.24 -6.47 13.29
C ASN A 114 -18.12 -5.80 14.10
N LYS A 115 -17.95 -4.48 13.98
CA LYS A 115 -16.86 -3.70 14.61
C LYS A 115 -15.49 -4.27 14.31
N LEU A 116 -15.24 -4.63 13.05
CA LEU A 116 -13.97 -5.19 12.64
C LEU A 116 -12.95 -4.09 12.39
N THR A 117 -11.74 -4.31 12.83
CA THR A 117 -10.60 -3.54 12.34
C THR A 117 -10.22 -4.09 10.97
N ILE A 118 -10.39 -3.27 9.93
CA ILE A 118 -9.82 -3.52 8.60
C ILE A 118 -8.83 -2.40 8.34
N MET A 119 -7.60 -2.76 8.02
CA MET A 119 -6.51 -1.85 7.75
C MET A 119 -5.86 -2.18 6.41
N ILE A 120 -5.52 -1.16 5.63
CA ILE A 120 -4.82 -1.34 4.35
C ILE A 120 -3.32 -1.13 4.57
N ALA A 121 -2.50 -1.97 3.95
CA ALA A 121 -1.04 -1.97 4.14
C ALA A 121 -0.33 -0.88 3.30
N TYR A 122 -0.66 0.40 3.56
CA TYR A 122 0.06 1.53 2.97
C TYR A 122 1.29 1.88 3.80
N ILE A 123 2.31 1.04 3.67
CA ILE A 123 3.52 1.03 4.48
C ILE A 123 4.26 2.38 4.55
N PHE A 124 4.19 3.20 3.50
CA PHE A 124 4.87 4.50 3.51
C PHE A 124 4.30 5.47 4.53
N ARG A 125 3.05 5.31 5.00
CA ARG A 125 2.48 6.13 6.09
C ARG A 125 3.21 5.90 7.42
N PHE A 126 3.91 4.77 7.58
CA PHE A 126 4.76 4.47 8.73
C PHE A 126 6.21 4.94 8.56
N SER A 127 6.59 5.41 7.37
CA SER A 127 7.92 5.97 7.13
C SER A 127 8.18 7.19 8.05
N PRO A 128 9.30 7.21 8.79
CA PRO A 128 9.66 8.37 9.60
C PRO A 128 9.73 9.68 8.82
N ALA A 129 10.19 9.63 7.57
CA ALA A 129 10.25 10.79 6.70
C ALA A 129 8.85 11.30 6.33
N ILE A 130 7.90 10.41 6.00
CA ILE A 130 6.52 10.79 5.67
C ILE A 130 5.79 11.33 6.91
N LYS A 131 5.95 10.72 8.08
CA LYS A 131 5.43 11.24 9.34
C LYS A 131 5.98 12.64 9.65
N PHE A 132 7.28 12.82 9.41
CA PHE A 132 7.92 14.14 9.58
C PHE A 132 7.33 15.16 8.62
N ILE A 133 7.14 14.83 7.34
CA ILE A 133 6.49 15.71 6.36
C ILE A 133 5.07 16.06 6.81
N LYS A 134 4.26 15.08 7.18
CA LYS A 134 2.89 15.28 7.67
C LYS A 134 2.86 16.29 8.82
N LYS A 135 3.72 16.08 9.81
CA LYS A 135 3.87 17.01 10.94
C LYS A 135 4.26 18.42 10.49
N LYS A 136 5.19 18.56 9.50
CA LYS A 136 5.60 19.87 9.00
C LYS A 136 4.48 20.59 8.22
N LEU A 137 3.63 19.85 7.53
CA LEU A 137 2.42 20.39 6.90
C LEU A 137 1.40 20.86 7.96
N GLU A 138 1.19 20.08 9.02
CA GLU A 138 0.33 20.45 10.16
C GLU A 138 0.86 21.69 10.92
N GLU A 139 2.19 21.84 11.01
CA GLU A 139 2.87 23.04 11.54
C GLU A 139 2.80 24.24 10.57
N ASN A 140 2.21 24.06 9.39
CA ASN A 140 2.06 25.09 8.35
C ASN A 140 3.37 25.74 7.87
N VAL A 141 4.49 24.96 7.85
CA VAL A 141 5.84 25.50 7.58
C VAL A 141 6.05 26.04 6.16
N ILE A 142 5.19 25.66 5.20
CA ILE A 142 5.22 26.12 3.81
C ILE A 142 4.01 26.96 3.43
N GLY A 143 3.13 27.32 4.41
CA GLY A 143 1.88 28.02 4.16
C GLY A 143 0.85 27.13 3.46
N LYS A 144 -0.17 27.74 2.85
CA LYS A 144 -1.20 27.02 2.11
C LYS A 144 -0.58 26.17 1.00
N ILE A 145 -0.92 24.89 0.97
CA ILE A 145 -0.45 23.96 -0.08
C ILE A 145 -1.12 24.32 -1.40
N LEU A 146 -0.33 24.39 -2.46
CA LEU A 146 -0.76 24.76 -3.80
C LEU A 146 -0.64 23.59 -4.78
N TYR A 147 0.39 22.75 -4.60
CA TYR A 147 0.74 21.71 -5.57
C TYR A 147 1.47 20.55 -4.91
N PHE A 148 1.18 19.34 -5.40
CA PHE A 148 1.90 18.12 -5.07
C PHE A 148 2.43 17.47 -6.34
N ARG A 149 3.66 16.98 -6.31
CA ARG A 149 4.23 16.11 -7.34
C ARG A 149 4.76 14.85 -6.68
N GLY A 150 4.38 13.69 -7.22
CA GLY A 150 4.87 12.40 -6.78
C GLY A 150 5.39 11.58 -7.94
N GLU A 151 6.51 10.86 -7.71
CA GLU A 151 7.13 10.02 -8.72
C GLU A 151 7.62 8.72 -8.07
N PHE A 152 7.08 7.59 -8.53
CA PHE A 152 7.55 6.25 -8.20
C PHE A 152 7.91 5.54 -9.50
N SER A 153 9.22 5.40 -9.75
CA SER A 153 9.83 4.83 -10.94
C SER A 153 10.80 3.73 -10.53
N GLU A 154 10.56 2.53 -10.98
CA GLU A 154 11.38 1.35 -10.66
C GLU A 154 11.55 0.46 -11.89
N TYR A 155 12.51 -0.46 -11.85
CA TYR A 155 12.70 -1.44 -12.91
C TYR A 155 12.22 -2.82 -12.46
N LEU A 156 11.09 -3.27 -13.00
CA LEU A 156 10.42 -4.52 -12.60
C LEU A 156 11.36 -5.74 -12.54
N PRO A 157 12.28 -5.98 -13.50
CA PRO A 157 13.19 -7.12 -13.41
C PRO A 157 14.17 -7.06 -12.22
N ASP A 158 14.44 -5.90 -11.64
CA ASP A 158 15.34 -5.75 -10.49
C ASP A 158 14.69 -6.10 -9.15
N TRP A 159 13.35 -6.23 -9.10
CA TRP A 159 12.64 -6.50 -7.84
C TRP A 159 12.94 -7.89 -7.25
N HIS A 160 13.04 -8.90 -8.14
CA HIS A 160 13.39 -10.27 -7.78
C HIS A 160 14.34 -10.84 -8.85
N PRO A 161 15.62 -10.47 -8.85
CA PRO A 161 16.56 -10.80 -9.92
C PRO A 161 16.85 -12.32 -10.06
N TYR A 162 16.36 -13.11 -9.10
CA TYR A 162 16.45 -14.59 -9.09
C TYR A 162 15.20 -15.29 -9.65
N GLU A 163 14.17 -14.55 -10.02
CA GLU A 163 12.93 -15.06 -10.64
C GLU A 163 12.67 -14.36 -11.97
N ASP A 164 11.98 -15.04 -12.88
CA ASP A 164 11.55 -14.42 -14.14
C ASP A 164 10.38 -13.44 -13.90
N TYR A 165 10.61 -12.14 -14.10
CA TYR A 165 9.61 -11.08 -13.88
C TYR A 165 8.31 -11.30 -14.67
N ARG A 166 8.36 -12.02 -15.82
CA ARG A 166 7.19 -12.35 -16.63
C ARG A 166 6.20 -13.26 -15.92
N THR A 167 6.65 -13.95 -14.87
CA THR A 167 5.81 -14.83 -14.04
C THR A 167 5.22 -14.15 -12.82
N PHE A 168 5.56 -12.89 -12.56
CA PHE A 168 5.01 -12.12 -11.47
C PHE A 168 3.56 -11.73 -11.74
N TYR A 169 2.73 -11.62 -10.69
CA TYR A 169 1.36 -11.12 -10.84
C TYR A 169 1.32 -9.73 -11.47
N MET A 170 2.35 -8.90 -11.22
CA MET A 170 2.51 -7.54 -11.76
C MET A 170 2.65 -7.51 -13.28
N ALA A 171 3.06 -8.60 -13.91
CA ALA A 171 3.13 -8.73 -15.36
C ALA A 171 1.75 -8.99 -16.01
N SER A 172 0.71 -9.24 -15.21
CA SER A 172 -0.63 -9.61 -15.68
C SER A 172 -1.70 -8.67 -15.16
N LYS A 173 -2.38 -7.94 -16.05
CA LYS A 173 -3.54 -7.09 -15.70
C LYS A 173 -4.65 -7.91 -15.03
N GLU A 174 -4.88 -9.16 -15.46
CA GLU A 174 -5.90 -10.05 -14.90
C GLU A 174 -5.67 -10.39 -13.42
N GLN A 175 -4.40 -10.37 -12.98
CA GLN A 175 -4.02 -10.62 -11.59
C GLN A 175 -3.94 -9.34 -10.75
N GLY A 176 -4.29 -8.19 -11.33
CA GLY A 176 -4.17 -6.89 -10.69
C GLY A 176 -2.75 -6.33 -10.74
N GLY A 177 -2.01 -6.64 -11.81
CA GLY A 177 -0.68 -6.06 -12.07
C GLY A 177 -0.77 -4.77 -12.90
N GLY A 178 0.38 -4.13 -13.04
CA GLY A 178 0.56 -2.87 -13.75
C GLY A 178 1.15 -1.77 -12.86
N SER A 179 1.68 -0.71 -13.49
CA SER A 179 2.35 0.37 -12.77
C SER A 179 1.40 1.12 -11.85
N ILE A 180 0.16 1.39 -12.31
CA ILE A 180 -0.81 2.17 -11.55
C ILE A 180 -1.26 1.46 -10.27
N LEU A 181 -1.54 0.15 -10.35
CA LEU A 181 -1.97 -0.65 -9.20
C LEU A 181 -0.81 -0.94 -8.25
N ASP A 182 0.34 -1.33 -8.78
CA ASP A 182 1.44 -1.72 -7.90
C ASP A 182 2.08 -0.53 -7.19
N GLN A 183 2.23 0.60 -7.89
CA GLN A 183 2.80 1.83 -7.33
C GLN A 183 1.74 2.73 -6.66
N CYS A 184 0.57 2.20 -6.31
CA CYS A 184 -0.54 2.94 -5.68
C CYS A 184 -0.17 3.68 -4.38
N HIS A 185 0.95 3.34 -3.77
CA HIS A 185 1.48 4.06 -2.62
C HIS A 185 1.61 5.58 -2.82
N ILE A 186 1.94 6.02 -4.05
CA ILE A 186 2.07 7.47 -4.30
C ILE A 186 0.73 8.16 -4.36
N MET A 187 -0.35 7.46 -4.83
CA MET A 187 -1.72 7.96 -4.79
C MET A 187 -2.20 8.05 -3.32
N ASP A 188 -1.95 7.00 -2.53
CA ASP A 188 -2.22 6.99 -1.11
C ASP A 188 -1.49 8.14 -0.38
N LEU A 189 -0.22 8.38 -0.69
CA LEU A 189 0.52 9.50 -0.10
C LEU A 189 -0.03 10.86 -0.51
N ALA A 190 -0.51 11.02 -1.75
CA ALA A 190 -1.21 12.23 -2.17
C ALA A 190 -2.52 12.42 -1.39
N HIS A 191 -3.33 11.35 -1.22
CA HIS A 191 -4.52 11.39 -0.37
C HIS A 191 -4.17 11.76 1.08
N HIS A 192 -3.21 11.05 1.68
CA HIS A 192 -2.81 11.22 3.08
C HIS A 192 -2.25 12.62 3.40
N LEU A 193 -1.43 13.20 2.51
CA LEU A 193 -0.74 14.46 2.76
C LEU A 193 -1.53 15.69 2.29
N ILE A 194 -2.36 15.54 1.25
CA ILE A 194 -3.05 16.66 0.60
C ILE A 194 -4.56 16.62 0.88
N GLY A 195 -5.19 15.43 0.83
CA GLY A 195 -6.63 15.26 1.09
C GLY A 195 -7.37 14.61 -0.08
N GLU A 196 -8.70 14.58 0.03
CA GLU A 196 -9.62 13.88 -0.86
C GLU A 196 -9.50 14.32 -2.32
N PHE A 197 -9.67 13.36 -3.22
CA PHE A 197 -9.68 13.57 -4.66
C PHE A 197 -11.04 14.10 -5.14
N SER A 198 -11.05 14.77 -6.28
CA SER A 198 -12.25 15.30 -6.93
C SER A 198 -12.37 14.82 -8.38
N SER A 199 -11.27 14.88 -9.14
CA SER A 199 -11.24 14.45 -10.55
C SER A 199 -9.81 14.14 -10.99
N VAL A 200 -9.68 13.39 -12.08
CA VAL A 200 -8.41 13.02 -12.68
C VAL A 200 -8.44 13.06 -14.20
N MET A 201 -7.33 13.50 -14.78
CA MET A 201 -6.99 13.26 -16.20
C MET A 201 -5.73 12.40 -16.24
N ALA A 202 -5.76 11.30 -16.98
CA ALA A 202 -4.67 10.33 -16.93
C ALA A 202 -4.30 9.78 -18.32
N ILE A 203 -3.04 9.35 -18.41
CA ILE A 203 -2.53 8.41 -19.41
C ILE A 203 -2.06 7.19 -18.64
N ASN A 204 -2.64 6.02 -18.92
CA ASN A 204 -2.30 4.75 -18.30
C ASN A 204 -2.13 3.69 -19.38
N THR A 205 -0.90 3.37 -19.76
CA THR A 205 -0.64 2.59 -20.95
C THR A 205 0.66 1.78 -20.84
N LYS A 206 0.96 1.04 -21.89
CA LYS A 206 2.23 0.31 -22.06
C LYS A 206 3.06 0.96 -23.17
N VAL A 207 4.28 1.37 -22.83
CA VAL A 207 5.22 2.02 -23.78
C VAL A 207 6.55 1.28 -23.91
N SER A 208 6.96 0.49 -22.90
CA SER A 208 8.27 -0.17 -22.90
C SER A 208 8.27 -1.50 -23.64
N ASN A 209 9.47 -2.09 -23.80
CA ASN A 209 9.66 -3.42 -24.34
C ASN A 209 9.60 -4.52 -23.27
N LEU A 210 9.14 -4.25 -22.06
CA LEU A 210 8.92 -5.29 -21.05
C LEU A 210 7.88 -6.28 -21.56
N GLU A 211 8.15 -7.58 -21.41
CA GLU A 211 7.25 -8.66 -21.84
C GLU A 211 6.13 -8.88 -20.80
N ILE A 212 5.25 -7.88 -20.64
CA ILE A 212 4.13 -7.90 -19.71
C ILE A 212 2.81 -7.58 -20.43
N LYS A 213 1.68 -7.95 -19.81
CA LYS A 213 0.31 -7.72 -20.31
C LYS A 213 -0.44 -6.67 -19.49
N ALA A 214 0.28 -5.82 -18.78
CA ALA A 214 -0.24 -4.74 -17.96
C ALA A 214 0.35 -3.41 -18.43
N ASP A 215 -0.16 -2.29 -17.92
CA ASP A 215 0.45 -0.98 -18.06
C ASP A 215 1.84 -0.94 -17.42
N ASP A 216 2.73 -0.15 -18.00
CA ASP A 216 4.08 0.04 -17.46
C ASP A 216 4.40 1.51 -17.14
N ILE A 217 3.47 2.41 -17.45
CA ILE A 217 3.52 3.83 -17.10
C ILE A 217 2.11 4.37 -16.80
N SER A 218 2.06 5.28 -15.84
CA SER A 218 0.87 6.10 -15.59
C SER A 218 1.25 7.53 -15.26
N GLU A 219 0.60 8.48 -15.93
CA GLU A 219 0.69 9.92 -15.70
C GLU A 219 -0.69 10.43 -15.30
N LEU A 220 -0.80 11.01 -14.10
CA LEU A 220 -2.06 11.52 -13.58
C LEU A 220 -1.94 13.01 -13.24
N ILE A 221 -2.92 13.80 -13.67
CA ILE A 221 -3.19 15.14 -13.14
C ILE A 221 -4.47 15.08 -12.35
N VAL A 222 -4.37 15.25 -11.04
CA VAL A 222 -5.45 15.06 -10.07
C VAL A 222 -5.85 16.40 -9.47
N ARG A 223 -7.17 16.67 -9.40
CA ARG A 223 -7.72 17.77 -8.58
C ARG A 223 -8.17 17.22 -7.24
N HIS A 224 -7.81 17.92 -6.18
CA HIS A 224 -8.30 17.64 -4.84
C HIS A 224 -9.52 18.52 -4.51
N LYS A 225 -10.40 18.05 -3.62
CA LYS A 225 -11.59 18.82 -3.17
C LYS A 225 -11.23 20.16 -2.54
N ASN A 226 -10.04 20.29 -1.95
CA ASN A 226 -9.51 21.54 -1.38
C ASN A 226 -8.90 22.50 -2.42
N GLY A 227 -8.92 22.14 -3.71
CA GLY A 227 -8.41 22.93 -4.82
C GLY A 227 -6.93 22.74 -5.14
N VAL A 228 -6.17 21.92 -4.40
CA VAL A 228 -4.79 21.56 -4.72
C VAL A 228 -4.78 20.70 -5.97
N ILE A 229 -3.71 20.82 -6.77
CA ILE A 229 -3.45 19.98 -7.95
C ILE A 229 -2.29 19.06 -7.65
N SER A 230 -2.43 17.77 -7.98
CA SER A 230 -1.34 16.80 -7.94
C SER A 230 -0.95 16.35 -9.35
N SER A 231 0.36 16.17 -9.57
CA SER A 231 0.93 15.45 -10.72
C SER A 231 1.59 14.19 -10.20
N ILE A 232 1.16 13.03 -10.67
CA ILE A 232 1.64 11.74 -10.21
C ILE A 232 2.16 10.94 -11.39
N HIS A 233 3.39 10.49 -11.29
CA HIS A 233 4.05 9.61 -12.25
C HIS A 233 4.35 8.27 -11.61
N THR A 234 3.99 7.19 -12.30
CA THR A 234 4.45 5.84 -11.94
C THR A 234 4.96 5.10 -13.16
N ASP A 235 6.05 4.37 -13.03
CA ASP A 235 6.51 3.45 -14.05
C ASP A 235 7.26 2.25 -13.46
N ILE A 236 7.35 1.16 -14.24
CA ILE A 236 8.06 -0.06 -13.88
C ILE A 236 9.20 -0.41 -14.87
N PHE A 237 9.68 0.57 -15.62
CA PHE A 237 10.80 0.45 -16.55
C PHE A 237 11.96 1.40 -16.23
N GLY A 238 11.85 2.23 -15.20
CA GLY A 238 12.87 3.21 -14.79
C GLY A 238 14.15 2.55 -14.29
N ARG A 239 15.27 2.77 -14.96
CA ARG A 239 16.56 2.13 -14.63
C ARG A 239 17.23 2.69 -13.39
N ALA A 240 17.07 3.99 -13.14
CA ALA A 240 17.48 4.63 -11.91
C ALA A 240 16.26 4.71 -11.00
N HIS A 241 16.13 3.75 -10.07
CA HIS A 241 14.98 3.70 -9.17
C HIS A 241 14.79 5.05 -8.48
N ARG A 242 13.55 5.55 -8.50
CA ARG A 242 13.19 6.83 -7.90
C ARG A 242 11.86 6.74 -7.16
N LYS A 243 11.86 7.22 -5.92
CA LYS A 243 10.65 7.48 -5.15
C LYS A 243 10.82 8.85 -4.52
N SER A 244 10.00 9.79 -4.95
CA SER A 244 10.14 11.19 -4.52
C SER A 244 8.80 11.90 -4.46
N ILE A 245 8.74 12.92 -3.59
CA ILE A 245 7.61 13.84 -3.47
C ILE A 245 8.14 15.26 -3.45
N GLU A 246 7.46 16.17 -4.14
CA GLU A 246 7.61 17.62 -3.99
C GLU A 246 6.26 18.23 -3.63
N ILE A 247 6.21 18.99 -2.52
CA ILE A 247 5.01 19.73 -2.10
C ILE A 247 5.35 21.21 -2.14
N LYS A 248 4.58 22.01 -2.87
CA LYS A 248 4.75 23.44 -2.98
C LYS A 248 3.66 24.17 -2.24
N GLY A 249 4.05 25.10 -1.39
CA GLY A 249 3.16 26.00 -0.68
C GLY A 249 3.47 27.47 -0.96
N GLU A 250 2.64 28.36 -0.43
CA GLU A 250 2.80 29.82 -0.61
C GLU A 250 4.11 30.34 0.00
N GLN A 251 4.65 29.68 1.02
CA GLN A 251 5.81 30.14 1.80
C GLN A 251 7.03 29.24 1.68
N GLY A 252 6.96 28.16 0.90
CA GLY A 252 8.09 27.24 0.73
C GLY A 252 7.72 25.94 0.05
N ASN A 253 8.73 25.06 -0.02
CA ASN A 253 8.60 23.75 -0.63
C ASN A 253 9.13 22.68 0.32
N ILE A 254 8.55 21.46 0.24
CA ILE A 254 9.09 20.25 0.85
C ILE A 254 9.42 19.27 -0.26
N LEU A 255 10.65 18.73 -0.25
CA LEU A 255 11.08 17.66 -1.15
C LEU A 255 11.46 16.45 -0.32
N TRP A 256 11.06 15.26 -0.77
CA TRP A 256 11.46 13.99 -0.22
C TRP A 256 12.06 13.11 -1.30
N ASP A 257 13.19 12.48 -0.98
CA ASP A 257 13.85 11.48 -1.80
C ASP A 257 14.09 10.23 -0.95
N PHE A 258 13.39 9.16 -1.29
CA PHE A 258 13.44 7.90 -0.55
C PHE A 258 14.84 7.29 -0.54
N TYR A 259 15.49 7.23 -1.70
CA TYR A 259 16.79 6.56 -1.83
C TYR A 259 17.93 7.34 -1.19
N LYS A 260 17.81 8.66 -1.13
CA LYS A 260 18.73 9.50 -0.34
C LYS A 260 18.40 9.52 1.15
N ASN A 261 17.20 9.02 1.52
CA ASN A 261 16.66 9.13 2.88
C ASN A 261 16.67 10.58 3.39
N GLU A 262 16.23 11.49 2.54
CA GLU A 262 16.34 12.94 2.75
C GLU A 262 14.99 13.63 2.61
N VAL A 263 14.72 14.55 3.52
CA VAL A 263 13.67 15.58 3.37
C VAL A 263 14.34 16.93 3.34
N GLU A 264 14.08 17.73 2.31
CA GLU A 264 14.54 19.12 2.20
C GLU A 264 13.35 20.06 2.33
N ILE A 265 13.46 21.07 3.19
CA ILE A 265 12.46 22.13 3.36
C ILE A 265 13.09 23.46 2.98
N TYR A 266 12.59 24.08 1.92
CA TYR A 266 12.93 25.44 1.53
C TYR A 266 11.90 26.43 2.11
N ASN A 267 12.37 27.48 2.77
CA ASN A 267 11.58 28.58 3.24
C ASN A 267 11.84 29.84 2.39
N SER A 268 10.78 30.45 1.84
CA SER A 268 10.86 31.57 0.91
C SER A 268 11.20 32.90 1.58
N GLU A 269 10.85 33.07 2.86
CA GLU A 269 11.08 34.32 3.61
C GLU A 269 12.58 34.58 3.81
N ASN A 270 13.31 33.56 4.29
CA ASN A 270 14.74 33.67 4.56
C ASN A 270 15.62 33.05 3.44
N LYS A 271 15.01 32.45 2.41
CA LYS A 271 15.67 31.79 1.27
C LYS A 271 16.64 30.68 1.70
N ILE A 272 16.32 29.96 2.77
CA ILE A 272 17.14 28.89 3.32
C ILE A 272 16.49 27.53 3.03
N SER A 273 17.30 26.58 2.54
CA SER A 273 16.98 25.16 2.50
C SER A 273 17.58 24.45 3.71
N LYS A 274 16.77 23.63 4.38
CA LYS A 274 17.23 22.73 5.44
C LYS A 274 17.01 21.28 5.03
N LYS A 275 18.03 20.46 5.19
CA LYS A 275 18.01 19.03 4.90
C LYS A 275 17.94 18.23 6.20
N PHE A 276 17.12 17.19 6.18
CA PHE A 276 16.90 16.26 7.28
C PHE A 276 17.17 14.85 6.74
N THR A 277 18.17 14.17 7.32
CA THR A 277 18.67 12.86 6.85
C THR A 277 18.75 11.83 7.97
N GLU A 278 18.36 12.20 9.19
CA GLU A 278 18.45 11.36 10.38
C GLU A 278 17.19 10.49 10.58
N PHE A 279 16.71 9.89 9.47
CA PHE A 279 15.60 8.95 9.52
C PHE A 279 16.14 7.51 9.61
N ASP A 280 15.37 6.64 10.25
CA ASP A 280 15.70 5.21 10.28
C ASP A 280 15.81 4.66 8.85
N LYS A 281 16.91 3.96 8.58
CA LYS A 281 17.21 3.39 7.27
C LYS A 281 16.68 1.97 7.11
N ASP A 282 16.37 1.30 8.22
CA ASP A 282 15.77 -0.04 8.16
C ASP A 282 14.27 0.06 7.89
N PHE A 283 13.93 0.04 6.61
CA PHE A 283 12.53 0.12 6.18
C PHE A 283 11.66 -1.03 6.71
N ASN A 284 12.27 -2.14 7.18
CA ASN A 284 11.50 -3.21 7.82
C ASN A 284 10.85 -2.76 9.14
N ASN A 285 11.39 -1.75 9.82
CA ASN A 285 10.77 -1.19 11.02
C ASN A 285 9.41 -0.56 10.73
N CYS A 286 9.17 -0.05 9.52
CA CYS A 286 7.85 0.42 9.08
C CYS A 286 6.83 -0.73 9.06
N TYR A 287 7.22 -1.91 8.54
CA TYR A 287 6.34 -3.11 8.54
C TYR A 287 6.06 -3.64 9.94
N ILE A 288 7.05 -3.58 10.84
CA ILE A 288 6.87 -3.95 12.25
C ILE A 288 5.90 -2.99 12.92
N GLU A 289 6.02 -1.69 12.66
CA GLU A 289 5.13 -0.66 13.20
C GLU A 289 3.71 -0.81 12.64
N GLU A 290 3.56 -1.04 11.34
CA GLU A 290 2.29 -1.30 10.68
C GLU A 290 1.55 -2.50 11.31
N LEU A 291 2.25 -3.63 11.43
CA LEU A 291 1.68 -4.83 12.05
C LEU A 291 1.32 -4.59 13.52
N THR A 292 2.16 -3.86 14.25
CA THR A 292 1.91 -3.50 15.65
C THR A 292 0.69 -2.58 15.76
N ALA A 293 0.57 -1.59 14.89
CA ALA A 293 -0.58 -0.68 14.84
C ALA A 293 -1.87 -1.42 14.52
N PHE A 294 -1.85 -2.35 13.56
CA PHE A 294 -2.99 -3.20 13.25
C PHE A 294 -3.44 -4.03 14.47
N ILE A 295 -2.51 -4.73 15.11
CA ILE A 295 -2.80 -5.56 16.28
C ILE A 295 -3.36 -4.70 17.42
N THR A 296 -2.72 -3.56 17.70
CA THR A 296 -3.15 -2.63 18.74
C THR A 296 -4.56 -2.09 18.47
N SER A 297 -4.89 -1.81 17.21
CA SER A 297 -6.21 -1.29 16.85
C SER A 297 -7.33 -2.24 17.25
N PHE A 298 -7.22 -3.54 17.00
CA PHE A 298 -8.30 -4.46 17.37
C PHE A 298 -8.22 -4.96 18.81
N THR A 299 -7.03 -5.04 19.42
CA THR A 299 -6.91 -5.48 20.82
C THR A 299 -7.29 -4.41 21.84
N GLU A 300 -7.15 -3.14 21.47
CA GLU A 300 -7.50 -1.99 22.33
C GLU A 300 -8.76 -1.25 21.83
N GLU A 301 -9.50 -1.83 20.89
CA GLU A 301 -10.72 -1.27 20.29
C GLU A 301 -10.54 0.16 19.76
N LYS A 302 -9.36 0.44 19.18
CA LYS A 302 -9.02 1.73 18.57
C LYS A 302 -9.42 1.76 17.09
N LYS A 303 -9.61 2.96 16.55
CA LYS A 303 -9.77 3.13 15.11
C LYS A 303 -8.53 2.66 14.36
N SER A 304 -8.74 2.06 13.19
CA SER A 304 -7.65 1.73 12.26
C SER A 304 -6.87 2.98 11.88
N VAL A 305 -5.56 2.88 11.85
CA VAL A 305 -4.67 4.00 11.46
C VAL A 305 -4.79 4.27 9.95
N ILE A 306 -5.06 3.22 9.17
CA ILE A 306 -5.30 3.31 7.73
C ILE A 306 -6.57 2.49 7.46
N PRO A 307 -7.75 3.10 7.56
CA PRO A 307 -9.03 2.40 7.45
C PRO A 307 -9.29 1.92 6.02
N LEU A 308 -10.29 1.04 5.88
CA LEU A 308 -10.72 0.50 4.59
C LEU A 308 -11.11 1.60 3.60
N GLU A 309 -11.71 2.66 4.10
CA GLU A 309 -12.13 3.83 3.33
C GLU A 309 -10.97 4.44 2.54
N ASP A 310 -9.79 4.57 3.15
CA ASP A 310 -8.60 5.09 2.45
C ASP A 310 -8.16 4.19 1.28
N GLY A 311 -8.36 2.87 1.42
CA GLY A 311 -8.15 1.92 0.32
C GLY A 311 -9.17 2.07 -0.80
N ILE A 312 -10.42 2.35 -0.44
CA ILE A 312 -11.50 2.61 -1.41
C ILE A 312 -11.20 3.90 -2.16
N ASP A 313 -10.91 5.01 -1.47
CA ASP A 313 -10.61 6.31 -2.07
C ASP A 313 -9.42 6.23 -3.06
N THR A 314 -8.38 5.48 -2.70
CA THR A 314 -7.23 5.26 -3.60
C THR A 314 -7.65 4.46 -4.84
N MET A 315 -8.47 3.43 -4.67
CA MET A 315 -8.96 2.64 -5.80
C MET A 315 -9.94 3.40 -6.67
N GLU A 316 -10.79 4.27 -6.12
CA GLU A 316 -11.67 5.16 -6.89
C GLU A 316 -10.85 6.07 -7.81
N LEU A 317 -9.74 6.66 -7.29
CA LEU A 317 -8.82 7.42 -8.14
C LEU A 317 -8.22 6.57 -9.27
N ILE A 318 -7.76 5.34 -8.96
CA ILE A 318 -7.15 4.46 -9.97
C ILE A 318 -8.16 4.10 -11.05
N LEU A 319 -9.37 3.70 -10.68
CA LEU A 319 -10.43 3.35 -11.63
C LEU A 319 -10.89 4.56 -12.49
N ALA A 320 -10.95 5.75 -11.87
CA ALA A 320 -11.22 6.99 -12.60
C ALA A 320 -10.08 7.33 -13.58
N ALA A 321 -8.82 7.05 -13.21
CA ALA A 321 -7.68 7.24 -14.11
C ALA A 321 -7.70 6.26 -15.29
N GLU A 322 -8.02 4.98 -15.07
CA GLU A 322 -8.23 4.02 -16.17
C GLU A 322 -9.35 4.47 -17.11
N LYS A 323 -10.47 4.93 -16.54
CA LYS A 323 -11.59 5.47 -17.33
C LYS A 323 -11.21 6.73 -18.09
N SER A 324 -10.38 7.60 -17.50
CA SER A 324 -9.86 8.81 -18.17
C SER A 324 -8.98 8.46 -19.37
N GLU A 325 -8.13 7.42 -19.26
CA GLU A 325 -7.35 6.91 -20.41
C GLU A 325 -8.26 6.46 -21.56
N ASP A 326 -9.31 5.70 -21.24
CA ASP A 326 -10.25 5.18 -22.24
C ASP A 326 -11.11 6.29 -22.89
N SER A 327 -11.62 7.21 -22.08
CA SER A 327 -12.52 8.29 -22.53
C SER A 327 -11.77 9.50 -23.14
N ARG A 328 -10.48 9.64 -22.85
CA ARG A 328 -9.64 10.82 -23.15
C ARG A 328 -10.20 12.12 -22.57
N LYS A 329 -10.80 12.03 -21.39
CA LYS A 329 -11.43 13.15 -20.69
C LYS A 329 -11.05 13.14 -19.19
N GLU A 330 -11.29 14.29 -18.56
CA GLU A 330 -11.27 14.37 -17.08
C GLU A 330 -12.45 13.58 -16.53
N GLU A 331 -12.20 12.69 -15.57
CA GLU A 331 -13.19 11.84 -14.90
C GLU A 331 -13.28 12.22 -13.42
N LEU A 332 -14.50 12.13 -12.88
CA LEU A 332 -14.73 12.34 -11.44
C LEU A 332 -14.29 11.12 -10.63
N VAL A 333 -13.78 11.39 -9.46
CA VAL A 333 -13.39 10.39 -8.44
C VAL A 333 -14.47 10.34 -7.36
#